data_228b4140af9971c8622a57a288dd2194
#
_entry.id   228b4140af9971c8622a57a288dd2194
#
_cell.length_a   1.000
_cell.length_b   1.000
_cell.length_c   1.000
_cell.angle_alpha   90.00
_cell.angle_beta   90.00
_cell.angle_gamma   90.00
#
_symmetry.space_group_name_H-M   'P 1'
#
loop_
_entity.id
_entity.type
_entity.pdbx_description
1 polymer ?
#
loop_
_entity_poly.entity_id
_entity_poly.type
_entity_poly.pdbx_seq_one_letter_code
_entity_poly.pdbx_strand_id
1 'polypeptide(L)'
;PGCPPMPEENQLKRLGTDRFPLLRWWRSWADANSVWEAMTTGEPYPVVMAMNSSGDFMCQGNTAYNWEALSKLDFIFEANLWQPPSAGMADILVPAQHWLEIPGCPRASQGSTGAMGANVNCIEPIGESMFDPMILVNFHKYAGVPYWPQKPDCSYPTEKDLLDDGVKFFRDSWDEYVEEFQNNGWWDVKTVEPELWGTYRRYETGALRSRNSGGILGTKGDFKPGFYTPTMKVEIWSTLMESYHPGEGWELPSYAEPPHSPLSDPEMAQEYPLIITTGRRIPVYFHSEHRQLPWCREQWPVPRVEIHPKTAAEYGIEQGDWVWIETPFGKIRQVADLYMGIDPGTINCEHQW
;
A
#
# COMPACT_ATOMS: atom_id res chain seq x y z
N PRO A 1 13.83 15.15 -2.57
CA PRO A 1 13.72 16.05 -1.46
C PRO A 1 12.52 15.63 -0.63
N GLY A 2 12.76 15.22 0.63
CA GLY A 2 11.69 14.85 1.50
C GLY A 2 10.90 16.09 1.91
N CYS A 3 9.61 15.94 2.09
CA CYS A 3 8.86 16.90 2.88
C CYS A 3 9.60 17.16 4.19
N PRO A 4 9.62 18.41 4.69
CA PRO A 4 10.14 18.65 6.02
C PRO A 4 9.45 17.68 6.99
N PRO A 5 10.15 17.21 8.01
CA PRO A 5 9.53 16.34 8.98
C PRO A 5 8.30 17.07 9.54
N MET A 6 7.18 16.34 9.56
CA MET A 6 5.95 16.87 10.15
C MET A 6 6.24 17.32 11.60
N PRO A 7 5.84 18.51 12.02
CA PRO A 7 5.99 18.95 13.39
C PRO A 7 5.44 17.89 14.36
N GLU A 8 6.11 17.69 15.47
CA GLU A 8 5.74 16.64 16.44
C GLU A 8 4.29 16.76 16.90
N GLU A 9 3.81 17.97 17.14
CA GLU A 9 2.41 18.22 17.49
C GLU A 9 1.41 17.71 16.43
N ASN A 10 1.78 17.79 15.14
CA ASN A 10 0.95 17.29 14.05
C ASN A 10 1.07 15.78 13.90
N GLN A 11 2.23 15.21 14.24
CA GLN A 11 2.39 13.76 14.26
C GLN A 11 1.50 13.12 15.32
N LEU A 12 1.32 13.77 16.45
CA LEU A 12 0.44 13.30 17.53
C LEU A 12 -1.05 13.42 17.21
N LYS A 13 -1.40 14.29 16.27
CA LYS A 13 -2.79 14.49 15.82
C LYS A 13 -3.19 13.56 14.68
N ARG A 14 -2.27 12.78 14.11
CA ARG A 14 -2.61 11.82 13.05
C ARG A 14 -3.55 10.75 13.58
N LEU A 15 -4.57 10.44 12.79
CA LEU A 15 -5.57 9.44 13.14
C LEU A 15 -4.93 8.09 13.47
N GLY A 16 -5.27 7.55 14.63
CA GLY A 16 -4.78 6.27 15.13
C GLY A 16 -3.44 6.32 15.87
N THR A 17 -2.74 7.44 15.96
CA THR A 17 -1.45 7.50 16.68
C THR A 17 -1.59 7.40 18.20
N ASP A 18 -2.76 7.66 18.74
CA ASP A 18 -3.13 7.44 20.13
C ASP A 18 -3.33 5.95 20.44
N ARG A 19 -3.92 5.19 19.50
CA ARG A 19 -4.15 3.74 19.60
C ARG A 19 -2.94 2.92 19.20
N PHE A 20 -2.18 3.39 18.21
CA PHE A 20 -1.06 2.68 17.60
C PHE A 20 0.22 3.53 17.64
N PRO A 21 0.91 3.58 18.78
CA PRO A 21 2.07 4.45 18.98
C PRO A 21 3.20 4.25 17.98
N LEU A 22 3.36 3.03 17.42
CA LEU A 22 4.36 2.74 16.41
C LEU A 22 4.17 3.55 15.11
N LEU A 23 2.97 4.03 14.83
CA LEU A 23 2.73 4.94 13.70
C LEU A 23 3.50 6.25 13.84
N ARG A 24 3.82 6.69 15.05
CA ARG A 24 4.65 7.88 15.29
C ARG A 24 6.06 7.70 14.75
N TRP A 25 6.52 6.47 14.76
CA TRP A 25 7.86 6.09 14.36
C TRP A 25 7.95 5.64 12.90
N TRP A 26 6.89 5.00 12.42
CA TRP A 26 6.83 4.35 11.12
C TRP A 26 6.11 5.23 10.11
N ARG A 27 6.80 6.18 9.48
CA ARG A 27 6.26 7.00 8.40
C ARG A 27 5.14 7.96 8.82
N SER A 28 4.65 8.74 7.85
CA SER A 28 3.60 9.74 8.02
C SER A 28 2.20 9.17 7.72
N TRP A 29 1.92 7.93 8.10
CA TRP A 29 0.64 7.27 7.81
C TRP A 29 -0.31 7.38 9.00
N ALA A 30 -1.60 7.46 8.71
CA ALA A 30 -2.66 7.26 9.66
C ALA A 30 -3.06 5.77 9.70
N ASP A 31 -3.75 5.36 10.75
CA ASP A 31 -4.40 4.04 10.77
C ASP A 31 -5.67 4.08 9.93
N ALA A 32 -5.83 3.10 9.01
CA ALA A 32 -6.95 3.08 8.09
C ALA A 32 -8.31 3.00 8.80
N ASN A 33 -8.45 2.16 9.82
CA ASN A 33 -9.71 2.04 10.56
C ASN A 33 -10.07 3.32 11.29
N SER A 34 -9.09 4.00 11.88
CA SER A 34 -9.28 5.30 12.51
C SER A 34 -9.67 6.40 11.51
N VAL A 35 -9.20 6.29 10.26
CA VAL A 35 -9.62 7.21 9.19
C VAL A 35 -11.09 6.97 8.81
N TRP A 36 -11.50 5.70 8.62
CA TRP A 36 -12.90 5.35 8.35
C TRP A 36 -13.84 5.79 9.48
N GLU A 37 -13.40 5.61 10.72
CA GLU A 37 -14.15 6.06 11.90
C GLU A 37 -14.30 7.58 11.92
N ALA A 38 -13.22 8.33 11.65
CA ALA A 38 -13.26 9.78 11.59
C ALA A 38 -14.13 10.32 10.44
N MET A 39 -14.14 9.67 9.28
CA MET A 39 -15.08 9.99 8.19
C MET A 39 -16.54 9.80 8.63
N THR A 40 -16.79 8.76 9.43
CA THR A 40 -18.15 8.40 9.85
C THR A 40 -18.65 9.26 11.00
N THR A 41 -17.80 9.53 12.00
CA THR A 41 -18.18 10.19 13.26
C THR A 41 -17.84 11.67 13.31
N GLY A 42 -16.86 12.13 12.54
CA GLY A 42 -16.27 13.46 12.63
C GLY A 42 -15.27 13.63 13.76
N GLU A 43 -14.98 12.57 14.53
CA GLU A 43 -14.07 12.61 15.67
C GLU A 43 -12.74 11.91 15.37
N PRO A 44 -11.61 12.38 15.90
CA PRO A 44 -11.38 13.59 16.73
C PRO A 44 -11.41 14.90 15.92
N TYR A 45 -11.50 14.81 14.61
CA TYR A 45 -11.73 15.89 13.66
C TYR A 45 -12.34 15.35 12.37
N PRO A 46 -13.16 16.14 11.66
CA PRO A 46 -13.81 15.66 10.45
C PRO A 46 -12.79 15.46 9.31
N VAL A 47 -12.93 14.35 8.60
CA VAL A 47 -12.31 14.13 7.30
C VAL A 47 -13.35 14.48 6.26
N VAL A 48 -13.13 15.53 5.50
CA VAL A 48 -14.12 16.08 4.55
C VAL A 48 -13.79 15.78 3.09
N MET A 49 -12.57 15.34 2.79
CA MET A 49 -12.11 15.06 1.44
C MET A 49 -11.24 13.82 1.42
N ALA A 50 -11.39 13.02 0.37
CA ALA A 50 -10.46 11.94 0.05
C ALA A 50 -9.86 12.12 -1.35
N MET A 51 -8.60 11.74 -1.47
CA MET A 51 -7.91 11.62 -2.74
C MET A 51 -7.39 10.20 -2.89
N ASN A 52 -7.83 9.51 -3.92
CA ASN A 52 -7.36 8.18 -4.27
C ASN A 52 -6.48 8.26 -5.52
N SER A 53 -5.33 7.61 -5.46
CA SER A 53 -4.46 7.42 -6.61
C SER A 53 -3.98 5.98 -6.63
N SER A 54 -4.19 5.30 -7.74
CA SER A 54 -3.72 3.93 -7.99
C SER A 54 -4.26 2.86 -7.03
N GLY A 55 -5.42 3.10 -6.43
CA GLY A 55 -6.06 2.17 -5.50
C GLY A 55 -7.55 2.04 -5.76
N ASP A 56 -8.21 1.24 -4.94
CA ASP A 56 -9.66 1.16 -4.86
C ASP A 56 -10.07 1.08 -3.39
N PHE A 57 -10.79 2.07 -2.91
CA PHE A 57 -11.30 2.09 -1.54
C PHE A 57 -12.22 0.92 -1.23
N MET A 58 -12.86 0.34 -2.26
CA MET A 58 -13.76 -0.80 -2.09
C MET A 58 -13.05 -2.15 -2.01
N CYS A 59 -11.75 -2.19 -2.29
CA CYS A 59 -10.91 -3.39 -2.08
C CYS A 59 -10.43 -3.57 -0.64
N GLN A 60 -10.95 -2.81 0.30
CA GLN A 60 -10.67 -2.91 1.73
C GLN A 60 -11.67 -3.84 2.43
N GLY A 61 -11.32 -4.34 3.60
CA GLY A 61 -12.26 -5.08 4.44
C GLY A 61 -13.44 -4.22 4.89
N ASN A 62 -14.58 -4.85 5.15
CA ASN A 62 -15.82 -4.17 5.55
C ASN A 62 -16.32 -3.12 4.55
N THR A 63 -16.44 -3.51 3.30
CA THR A 63 -16.76 -2.64 2.16
C THR A 63 -18.03 -1.80 2.38
N ALA A 64 -19.06 -2.36 3.03
CA ALA A 64 -20.30 -1.64 3.30
C ALA A 64 -20.07 -0.43 4.22
N TYR A 65 -19.26 -0.59 5.25
CA TYR A 65 -18.88 0.49 6.15
C TYR A 65 -18.01 1.55 5.44
N ASN A 66 -17.08 1.11 4.62
CA ASN A 66 -16.24 2.02 3.84
C ASN A 66 -17.07 2.85 2.86
N TRP A 67 -18.06 2.23 2.23
CA TRP A 67 -19.01 2.94 1.36
C TRP A 67 -19.82 4.00 2.12
N GLU A 68 -20.33 3.65 3.30
CA GLU A 68 -21.01 4.61 4.17
C GLU A 68 -20.09 5.76 4.58
N ALA A 69 -18.86 5.46 4.97
CA ALA A 69 -17.88 6.47 5.37
C ALA A 69 -17.55 7.44 4.22
N LEU A 70 -17.28 6.92 3.03
CA LEU A 70 -17.02 7.73 1.84
C LEU A 70 -18.22 8.60 1.45
N SER A 71 -19.44 8.09 1.61
CA SER A 71 -20.66 8.85 1.28
C SER A 71 -20.90 10.11 2.14
N LYS A 72 -20.15 10.24 3.25
CA LYS A 72 -20.20 11.41 4.14
C LYS A 72 -19.18 12.49 3.80
N LEU A 73 -18.30 12.23 2.86
CA LEU A 73 -17.32 13.22 2.42
C LEU A 73 -17.96 14.28 1.53
N ASP A 74 -17.45 15.49 1.62
CA ASP A 74 -17.86 16.61 0.79
C ASP A 74 -17.26 16.53 -0.62
N PHE A 75 -16.12 15.83 -0.78
CA PHE A 75 -15.40 15.75 -2.04
C PHE A 75 -14.52 14.51 -2.15
N ILE A 76 -14.62 13.81 -3.27
CA ILE A 76 -13.77 12.65 -3.59
C ILE A 76 -13.11 12.88 -4.95
N PHE A 77 -11.79 12.88 -4.95
CA PHE A 77 -10.95 12.89 -6.14
C PHE A 77 -10.36 11.50 -6.38
N GLU A 78 -10.47 11.00 -7.59
CA GLU A 78 -9.91 9.71 -7.96
C GLU A 78 -9.07 9.80 -9.23
N ALA A 79 -7.85 9.26 -9.19
CA ALA A 79 -6.97 9.07 -10.34
C ALA A 79 -6.68 7.58 -10.51
N ASN A 80 -7.09 7.01 -11.63
CA ASN A 80 -6.94 5.56 -11.83
C ASN A 80 -6.80 5.20 -13.32
N LEU A 81 -6.24 4.01 -13.58
CA LEU A 81 -6.18 3.42 -14.93
C LEU A 81 -7.54 2.91 -15.41
N TRP A 82 -8.37 2.47 -14.48
CA TRP A 82 -9.68 1.89 -14.71
C TRP A 82 -10.70 2.63 -13.86
N GLN A 83 -11.97 2.40 -14.15
CA GLN A 83 -13.05 2.85 -13.28
C GLN A 83 -13.33 1.77 -12.22
N PRO A 84 -12.69 1.82 -11.03
CA PRO A 84 -12.99 0.90 -9.96
C PRO A 84 -14.36 1.22 -9.35
N PRO A 85 -14.92 0.36 -8.50
CA PRO A 85 -16.17 0.64 -7.80
C PRO A 85 -16.19 1.97 -7.05
N SER A 86 -15.06 2.39 -6.47
CA SER A 86 -14.94 3.70 -5.80
C SER A 86 -15.11 4.89 -6.74
N ALA A 87 -14.81 4.75 -8.03
CA ALA A 87 -15.01 5.81 -9.03
C ALA A 87 -16.49 6.23 -9.17
N GLY A 88 -17.42 5.34 -8.82
CA GLY A 88 -18.85 5.67 -8.77
C GLY A 88 -19.23 6.71 -7.70
N MET A 89 -18.34 7.01 -6.76
CA MET A 89 -18.50 8.00 -5.69
C MET A 89 -17.65 9.24 -5.92
N ALA A 90 -16.76 9.24 -6.91
CA ALA A 90 -15.84 10.33 -7.15
C ALA A 90 -16.54 11.53 -7.79
N ASP A 91 -16.26 12.73 -7.27
CA ASP A 91 -16.69 13.99 -7.88
C ASP A 91 -15.86 14.35 -9.10
N ILE A 92 -14.56 13.98 -9.05
CA ILE A 92 -13.63 14.12 -10.17
C ILE A 92 -12.87 12.81 -10.35
N LEU A 93 -12.95 12.27 -11.57
CA LEU A 93 -12.17 11.12 -12.00
C LEU A 93 -11.18 11.55 -13.08
N VAL A 94 -9.89 11.28 -12.86
CA VAL A 94 -8.82 11.60 -13.80
C VAL A 94 -8.18 10.30 -14.29
N PRO A 95 -8.04 10.10 -15.61
CA PRO A 95 -7.34 8.95 -16.14
C PRO A 95 -5.83 9.07 -15.87
N ALA A 96 -5.28 8.08 -15.18
CA ALA A 96 -3.84 7.97 -14.96
C ALA A 96 -3.15 7.30 -16.15
N GLN A 97 -1.89 7.63 -16.38
CA GLN A 97 -1.08 6.98 -17.42
C GLN A 97 -0.70 5.56 -16.99
N HIS A 98 -0.82 4.63 -17.94
CA HIS A 98 -0.28 3.29 -17.80
C HIS A 98 1.25 3.31 -17.84
N TRP A 99 1.91 2.34 -17.22
CA TRP A 99 3.37 2.28 -17.15
C TRP A 99 4.09 2.24 -18.52
N LEU A 100 3.39 1.94 -19.60
CA LEU A 100 3.92 2.07 -20.98
C LEU A 100 3.84 3.51 -21.51
N GLU A 101 3.02 4.36 -20.91
CA GLU A 101 2.75 5.74 -21.33
C GLU A 101 3.53 6.76 -20.50
N ILE A 102 3.88 6.42 -19.23
CA ILE A 102 4.55 7.36 -18.33
C ILE A 102 5.88 7.84 -18.91
N PRO A 103 6.20 9.13 -18.80
CA PRO A 103 7.41 9.71 -19.38
C PRO A 103 8.69 9.15 -18.76
N GLY A 104 8.60 8.72 -17.52
CA GLY A 104 9.71 8.08 -16.85
C GLY A 104 9.49 7.75 -15.39
N CYS A 105 10.23 6.77 -14.93
CA CYS A 105 10.29 6.44 -13.49
C CYS A 105 11.60 5.71 -13.20
N PRO A 106 12.45 6.22 -12.29
CA PRO A 106 13.58 5.45 -11.82
C PRO A 106 13.07 4.21 -11.06
N ARG A 107 13.60 3.05 -11.36
CA ARG A 107 13.26 1.79 -10.72
C ARG A 107 14.42 1.28 -9.90
N ALA A 108 14.23 1.27 -8.59
CA ALA A 108 15.12 0.55 -7.69
C ALA A 108 14.59 -0.87 -7.49
N SER A 109 15.44 -1.87 -7.63
CA SER A 109 15.09 -3.21 -7.21
C SER A 109 14.73 -3.19 -5.71
N GLN A 110 13.54 -3.64 -5.40
CA GLN A 110 13.16 -3.82 -4.00
C GLN A 110 13.98 -4.97 -3.42
N GLY A 111 14.71 -4.70 -2.37
CA GLY A 111 15.46 -5.70 -1.65
C GLY A 111 16.99 -5.58 -1.76
N SER A 112 17.64 -6.72 -1.70
CA SER A 112 19.08 -6.84 -1.48
C SER A 112 19.96 -6.69 -2.73
N THR A 113 19.37 -6.65 -3.91
CA THR A 113 20.16 -6.72 -5.16
C THR A 113 20.87 -5.41 -5.51
N GLY A 114 20.35 -4.27 -5.05
CA GLY A 114 20.98 -2.98 -5.32
C GLY A 114 20.99 -2.57 -6.79
N ALA A 115 20.19 -3.23 -7.64
CA ALA A 115 20.10 -2.88 -9.04
C ALA A 115 19.15 -1.68 -9.24
N MET A 116 19.55 -0.78 -10.11
CA MET A 116 18.74 0.35 -10.58
C MET A 116 18.42 0.16 -12.06
N GLY A 117 17.24 0.61 -12.43
CA GLY A 117 16.77 0.63 -13.80
C GLY A 117 15.90 1.85 -14.07
N ALA A 118 15.38 1.95 -15.25
CA ALA A 118 14.44 2.98 -15.64
C ALA A 118 13.24 2.38 -16.39
N ASN A 119 12.06 2.91 -16.15
CA ASN A 119 10.99 2.85 -17.11
C ASN A 119 11.02 4.12 -17.94
N VAL A 120 10.83 3.97 -19.23
CA VAL A 120 10.60 5.07 -20.17
C VAL A 120 9.32 4.74 -20.94
N ASN A 121 8.67 5.75 -21.49
CA ASN A 121 7.47 5.52 -22.30
C ASN A 121 7.79 4.65 -23.52
N CYS A 122 6.86 3.78 -23.87
CA CYS A 122 6.91 2.94 -25.05
C CYS A 122 5.86 3.36 -26.10
N ILE A 123 4.84 4.05 -25.64
CA ILE A 123 3.72 4.57 -26.44
C ILE A 123 3.38 5.98 -26.00
N GLU A 124 2.78 6.75 -26.90
CA GLU A 124 2.22 8.05 -26.54
C GLU A 124 1.04 7.88 -25.56
N PRO A 125 0.82 8.85 -24.65
CA PRO A 125 -0.33 8.85 -23.76
C PRO A 125 -1.65 8.74 -24.53
N ILE A 126 -2.56 7.90 -24.05
CA ILE A 126 -3.85 7.64 -24.68
C ILE A 126 -4.89 8.61 -24.12
N GLY A 127 -5.57 9.34 -24.99
CA GLY A 127 -6.63 10.25 -24.61
C GLY A 127 -6.16 11.39 -23.72
N GLU A 128 -6.78 11.54 -22.56
CA GLU A 128 -6.46 12.59 -21.58
C GLU A 128 -5.68 12.03 -20.37
N SER A 129 -5.07 10.84 -20.54
CA SER A 129 -4.29 10.24 -19.45
C SER A 129 -3.13 11.13 -19.02
N MET A 130 -2.92 11.21 -17.71
CA MET A 130 -1.94 12.11 -17.09
C MET A 130 -0.99 11.36 -16.18
N PHE A 131 0.27 11.75 -16.20
CA PHE A 131 1.30 11.23 -15.31
C PHE A 131 0.96 11.53 -13.84
N ASP A 132 0.92 10.51 -12.97
CA ASP A 132 0.49 10.63 -11.57
C ASP A 132 1.10 11.81 -10.81
N PRO A 133 2.43 12.06 -10.86
CA PRO A 133 3.02 13.23 -10.22
C PRO A 133 2.48 14.55 -10.76
N MET A 134 2.14 14.61 -12.05
CA MET A 134 1.55 15.81 -12.65
C MET A 134 0.09 16.01 -12.25
N ILE A 135 -0.66 14.93 -11.98
CA ILE A 135 -2.00 15.01 -11.38
C ILE A 135 -1.90 15.74 -10.03
N LEU A 136 -0.94 15.36 -9.18
CA LEU A 136 -0.71 16.01 -7.90
C LEU A 136 -0.30 17.48 -8.05
N VAL A 137 0.60 17.78 -8.98
CA VAL A 137 1.01 19.17 -9.28
C VAL A 137 -0.18 20.02 -9.69
N ASN A 138 -0.99 19.51 -10.61
CA ASN A 138 -2.18 20.21 -11.10
C ASN A 138 -3.22 20.37 -9.98
N PHE A 139 -3.43 19.36 -9.16
CA PHE A 139 -4.31 19.47 -7.99
C PHE A 139 -3.90 20.64 -7.09
N HIS A 140 -2.60 20.73 -6.73
CA HIS A 140 -2.08 21.83 -5.93
C HIS A 140 -2.27 23.19 -6.63
N LYS A 141 -2.03 23.22 -7.95
CA LYS A 141 -2.18 24.45 -8.76
C LYS A 141 -3.62 24.95 -8.76
N TYR A 142 -4.59 24.06 -8.99
CA TYR A 142 -6.02 24.42 -9.00
C TYR A 142 -6.55 24.76 -7.61
N ALA A 143 -6.03 24.10 -6.57
CA ALA A 143 -6.35 24.41 -5.18
C ALA A 143 -5.69 25.70 -4.67
N GLY A 144 -4.79 26.31 -5.43
CA GLY A 144 -4.05 27.51 -5.02
C GLY A 144 -3.06 27.25 -3.89
N VAL A 145 -2.64 26.01 -3.71
CA VAL A 145 -1.73 25.56 -2.64
C VAL A 145 -0.33 25.35 -3.20
N PRO A 146 0.74 25.85 -2.54
CA PRO A 146 2.10 25.62 -3.00
C PRO A 146 2.44 24.13 -3.12
N TYR A 147 3.12 23.74 -4.18
CA TYR A 147 3.68 22.40 -4.30
C TYR A 147 5.02 22.33 -3.54
N TRP A 148 5.24 21.26 -2.83
CA TRP A 148 6.46 21.08 -2.04
C TRP A 148 7.38 20.00 -2.66
N PRO A 149 8.72 20.24 -2.70
CA PRO A 149 9.42 21.48 -2.32
C PRO A 149 9.11 22.62 -3.29
N GLN A 150 8.91 23.81 -2.71
CA GLN A 150 8.61 25.00 -3.51
C GLN A 150 9.86 25.45 -4.28
N LYS A 151 9.69 25.76 -5.57
CA LYS A 151 10.73 26.37 -6.36
C LYS A 151 11.03 27.81 -5.88
N PRO A 152 12.26 28.32 -6.08
CA PRO A 152 12.63 29.67 -5.64
C PRO A 152 11.73 30.78 -6.22
N ASP A 153 11.22 30.59 -7.42
CA ASP A 153 10.32 31.51 -8.11
C ASP A 153 8.83 31.24 -7.82
N CYS A 154 8.53 30.34 -6.88
CA CYS A 154 7.20 29.90 -6.53
C CYS A 154 6.41 29.25 -7.67
N SER A 155 7.05 28.90 -8.79
CA SER A 155 6.40 28.18 -9.88
C SER A 155 6.14 26.72 -9.52
N TYR A 156 5.15 26.13 -10.16
CA TYR A 156 4.90 24.69 -10.06
C TYR A 156 5.91 23.91 -10.90
N PRO A 157 6.34 22.71 -10.46
CA PRO A 157 7.28 21.92 -11.23
C PRO A 157 6.65 21.46 -12.54
N THR A 158 7.49 21.36 -13.55
CA THR A 158 7.17 20.68 -14.81
C THR A 158 7.43 19.18 -14.67
N GLU A 159 6.96 18.39 -15.63
CA GLU A 159 7.25 16.96 -15.72
C GLU A 159 8.78 16.71 -15.70
N LYS A 160 9.54 17.46 -16.48
CA LYS A 160 11.01 17.36 -16.48
C LYS A 160 11.61 17.65 -15.12
N ASP A 161 11.16 18.67 -14.42
CA ASP A 161 11.64 18.97 -13.06
C ASP A 161 11.43 17.80 -12.10
N LEU A 162 10.30 17.10 -12.22
CA LEU A 162 9.98 15.94 -11.37
C LEU A 162 10.86 14.74 -11.69
N LEU A 163 11.15 14.51 -12.97
CA LEU A 163 12.02 13.43 -13.41
C LEU A 163 13.47 13.68 -12.98
N ASP A 164 13.98 14.88 -13.19
CA ASP A 164 15.34 15.28 -12.77
C ASP A 164 15.47 15.17 -11.24
N ASP A 165 14.47 15.63 -10.49
CA ASP A 165 14.45 15.51 -9.04
C ASP A 165 14.45 14.05 -8.57
N GLY A 166 13.79 13.18 -9.30
CA GLY A 166 13.73 11.74 -9.00
C GLY A 166 15.08 11.03 -9.10
N VAL A 167 16.00 11.55 -9.89
CA VAL A 167 17.33 10.95 -10.14
C VAL A 167 18.51 11.75 -9.60
N LYS A 168 18.27 12.92 -9.02
CA LYS A 168 19.30 13.88 -8.59
C LYS A 168 20.39 13.33 -7.65
N PHE A 169 20.13 12.22 -6.97
CA PHE A 169 21.12 11.54 -6.14
C PHE A 169 22.10 10.69 -6.94
N PHE A 170 21.80 10.45 -8.22
CA PHE A 170 22.54 9.55 -9.07
C PHE A 170 23.14 10.30 -10.27
N ARG A 171 22.37 11.22 -10.87
CA ARG A 171 22.73 11.99 -12.06
C ARG A 171 22.13 13.38 -12.01
N ASP A 172 22.70 14.28 -12.77
CA ASP A 172 22.27 15.68 -12.82
C ASP A 172 20.92 15.85 -13.55
N SER A 173 20.57 14.92 -14.43
CA SER A 173 19.30 14.94 -15.15
C SER A 173 18.74 13.55 -15.43
N TRP A 174 17.44 13.49 -15.71
CA TRP A 174 16.76 12.28 -16.18
C TRP A 174 17.32 11.79 -17.52
N ASP A 175 17.63 12.72 -18.42
CA ASP A 175 18.14 12.38 -19.75
C ASP A 175 19.49 11.64 -19.64
N GLU A 176 20.42 12.17 -18.82
CA GLU A 176 21.70 11.53 -18.53
C GLU A 176 21.51 10.14 -17.90
N TYR A 177 20.58 10.04 -16.94
CA TYR A 177 20.27 8.79 -16.28
C TYR A 177 19.77 7.72 -17.27
N VAL A 178 18.86 8.10 -18.17
CA VAL A 178 18.30 7.19 -19.18
C VAL A 178 19.34 6.82 -20.23
N GLU A 179 20.15 7.76 -20.73
CA GLU A 179 21.22 7.49 -21.69
C GLU A 179 22.21 6.45 -21.15
N GLU A 180 22.66 6.63 -19.92
CA GLU A 180 23.57 5.67 -19.30
C GLU A 180 22.89 4.31 -19.06
N PHE A 181 21.62 4.30 -18.67
CA PHE A 181 20.86 3.06 -18.53
C PHE A 181 20.69 2.34 -19.87
N GLN A 182 20.41 3.04 -20.96
CA GLN A 182 20.30 2.46 -22.29
C GLN A 182 21.63 1.85 -22.78
N ASN A 183 22.73 2.48 -22.44
CA ASN A 183 24.06 1.98 -22.81
C ASN A 183 24.48 0.76 -22.00
N ASN A 184 24.12 0.69 -20.73
CA ASN A 184 24.57 -0.35 -19.79
C ASN A 184 23.51 -1.41 -19.47
N GLY A 185 22.25 -1.18 -19.79
CA GLY A 185 21.10 -2.06 -19.51
C GLY A 185 20.58 -2.02 -18.07
N TRP A 186 21.46 -1.90 -17.09
CA TRP A 186 21.12 -1.77 -15.67
C TRP A 186 22.35 -1.30 -14.88
N TRP A 187 22.11 -0.77 -13.69
CA TRP A 187 23.21 -0.35 -12.81
C TRP A 187 23.24 -1.18 -11.54
N ASP A 188 24.41 -1.57 -11.14
CA ASP A 188 24.65 -1.96 -9.76
C ASP A 188 24.95 -0.71 -8.93
N VAL A 189 24.02 -0.34 -8.06
CA VAL A 189 24.17 0.79 -7.14
C VAL A 189 25.42 0.64 -6.26
N LYS A 190 25.89 -0.58 -6.08
CA LYS A 190 27.15 -0.86 -5.36
C LYS A 190 28.37 -0.34 -6.05
N THR A 191 28.36 -0.26 -7.40
CA THR A 191 29.47 0.28 -8.16
C THR A 191 29.45 1.81 -8.23
N VAL A 192 28.25 2.41 -8.14
CA VAL A 192 28.07 3.86 -8.21
C VAL A 192 28.29 4.52 -6.85
N GLU A 193 27.78 3.92 -5.78
CA GLU A 193 27.89 4.42 -4.41
C GLU A 193 28.09 3.26 -3.42
N PRO A 194 29.27 2.61 -3.42
CA PRO A 194 29.52 1.44 -2.57
C PRO A 194 29.33 1.73 -1.08
N GLU A 195 29.58 2.97 -0.67
CA GLU A 195 29.45 3.40 0.72
C GLU A 195 27.96 3.47 1.18
N LEU A 196 27.04 3.77 0.26
CA LEU A 196 25.62 3.94 0.55
C LEU A 196 24.81 2.63 0.45
N TRP A 197 25.13 1.82 -0.55
CA TRP A 197 24.23 0.73 -0.95
C TRP A 197 24.86 -0.65 -0.85
N GLY A 198 26.16 -0.67 -0.81
CA GLY A 198 26.89 -1.74 -1.46
C GLY A 198 27.03 -2.98 -0.68
N THR A 199 26.84 -3.03 0.55
CA THR A 199 27.39 -4.19 1.22
C THR A 199 26.38 -5.02 1.98
N TYR A 200 26.56 -6.27 1.88
CA TYR A 200 26.31 -7.21 2.93
C TYR A 200 26.83 -6.58 4.23
N ARG A 201 26.01 -6.57 5.29
CA ARG A 201 26.36 -5.96 6.58
C ARG A 201 26.36 -4.42 6.60
N ARG A 202 25.41 -3.80 5.95
CA ARG A 202 25.22 -2.32 5.96
C ARG A 202 25.17 -1.68 7.36
N TYR A 203 24.89 -2.45 8.39
CA TYR A 203 24.94 -1.99 9.77
C TYR A 203 26.36 -1.63 10.22
N GLU A 204 27.40 -2.23 9.63
CA GLU A 204 28.80 -1.93 9.95
C GLU A 204 29.23 -0.58 9.39
N THR A 205 28.69 -0.19 8.25
CA THR A 205 29.01 1.07 7.57
C THR A 205 28.08 2.24 7.95
N GLY A 206 26.98 1.95 8.64
CA GLY A 206 25.95 2.95 8.93
C GLY A 206 24.95 3.18 7.81
N ALA A 207 25.14 2.59 6.63
CA ALA A 207 24.26 2.77 5.46
C ALA A 207 22.81 2.32 5.75
N LEU A 208 22.61 1.36 6.63
CA LEU A 208 21.28 0.91 7.04
C LEU A 208 20.49 1.99 7.77
N ARG A 209 21.13 2.78 8.60
CA ARG A 209 20.48 3.84 9.37
C ARG A 209 20.14 5.05 8.52
N SER A 210 21.04 5.41 7.62
CA SER A 210 20.84 6.54 6.75
C SER A 210 19.61 6.39 5.85
N ARG A 211 19.33 5.19 5.37
CA ARG A 211 18.18 4.91 4.51
C ARG A 211 16.83 5.12 5.24
N ASN A 212 16.78 4.93 6.54
CA ASN A 212 15.53 4.91 7.30
C ASN A 212 15.28 6.19 8.10
N SER A 213 16.25 7.09 8.22
CA SER A 213 16.08 8.35 8.94
C SER A 213 15.29 9.38 8.15
N GLY A 214 14.00 9.11 7.93
CA GLY A 214 13.08 10.06 7.30
C GLY A 214 12.86 9.90 5.80
N GLY A 215 13.18 8.74 5.23
CA GLY A 215 12.94 8.44 3.81
C GLY A 215 13.89 9.12 2.84
N ILE A 216 14.83 9.88 3.35
CA ILE A 216 15.92 10.49 2.60
C ILE A 216 17.17 9.71 2.92
N LEU A 217 17.93 9.41 1.89
CA LEU A 217 19.34 9.05 2.05
C LEU A 217 19.98 10.12 2.91
N GLY A 218 20.50 9.74 4.08
CA GLY A 218 21.24 10.67 4.92
C GLY A 218 22.35 11.33 4.11
N THR A 219 22.61 12.57 4.42
CA THR A 219 23.73 13.29 3.80
C THR A 219 25.03 12.53 4.05
N LYS A 220 25.89 12.52 3.05
CA LYS A 220 27.21 11.91 3.13
C LYS A 220 27.91 12.42 4.41
N GLY A 221 28.11 11.54 5.38
CA GLY A 221 28.70 11.88 6.68
C GLY A 221 27.87 11.55 7.92
N ASP A 222 26.56 11.31 7.77
CA ASP A 222 25.68 10.99 8.92
C ASP A 222 25.59 9.46 9.21
N PHE A 223 26.46 8.69 8.59
CA PHE A 223 26.48 7.23 8.75
C PHE A 223 27.04 6.84 10.10
N LYS A 224 26.15 6.34 10.97
CA LYS A 224 26.55 5.75 12.23
C LYS A 224 26.37 4.24 12.16
N PRO A 225 27.40 3.43 12.47
CA PRO A 225 27.27 1.98 12.56
C PRO A 225 26.12 1.58 13.46
N GLY A 226 25.46 0.49 13.13
CA GLY A 226 24.37 -0.09 13.89
C GLY A 226 23.07 -0.28 13.12
N PHE A 227 22.13 -0.94 13.76
CA PHE A 227 20.79 -1.16 13.24
C PHE A 227 19.90 0.07 13.45
N TYR A 228 18.81 0.13 12.70
CA TYR A 228 17.80 1.18 12.86
C TYR A 228 16.86 0.84 14.04
N THR A 229 17.43 0.85 15.20
CA THR A 229 16.77 0.63 16.49
C THR A 229 17.27 1.66 17.50
N PRO A 230 16.54 1.95 18.57
CA PRO A 230 16.99 2.89 19.61
C PRO A 230 18.38 2.54 20.18
N THR A 231 18.67 1.26 20.38
CA THR A 231 19.96 0.79 20.89
C THR A 231 21.05 0.66 19.83
N MET A 232 20.71 0.83 18.55
CA MET A 232 21.59 0.57 17.40
C MET A 232 22.05 -0.90 17.26
N LYS A 233 21.46 -1.81 17.99
CA LYS A 233 21.70 -3.27 17.96
C LYS A 233 20.46 -3.97 17.44
N VAL A 234 20.57 -5.27 17.15
CA VAL A 234 19.40 -6.12 16.99
C VAL A 234 18.68 -6.15 18.34
N GLU A 235 17.44 -5.72 18.37
CA GLU A 235 16.62 -5.75 19.58
C GLU A 235 15.73 -6.99 19.55
N ILE A 236 16.03 -7.94 20.44
CA ILE A 236 15.13 -9.06 20.75
C ILE A 236 14.07 -8.58 21.75
N TRP A 237 14.48 -7.74 22.69
CA TRP A 237 13.63 -6.96 23.56
C TRP A 237 13.40 -5.58 22.91
N SER A 238 12.17 -5.22 22.61
CA SER A 238 11.85 -3.94 21.97
C SER A 238 11.81 -2.81 22.98
N THR A 239 12.88 -2.05 23.08
CA THR A 239 12.92 -0.87 23.95
C THR A 239 11.89 0.18 23.56
N LEU A 240 11.51 0.22 22.30
CA LEU A 240 10.45 1.11 21.80
C LEU A 240 9.08 0.72 22.36
N MET A 241 8.72 -0.56 22.27
CA MET A 241 7.43 -1.06 22.79
C MET A 241 7.39 -0.94 24.31
N GLU A 242 8.48 -1.23 25.01
CA GLU A 242 8.59 -1.00 26.45
C GLU A 242 8.33 0.45 26.81
N SER A 243 8.81 1.41 26.00
CA SER A 243 8.60 2.85 26.27
C SER A 243 7.14 3.30 26.07
N TYR A 244 6.41 2.64 25.16
CA TYR A 244 5.00 2.96 24.90
C TYR A 244 4.02 2.24 25.83
N HIS A 245 4.37 1.03 26.28
CA HIS A 245 3.54 0.15 27.09
C HIS A 245 4.34 -0.43 28.27
N PRO A 246 4.80 0.41 29.22
CA PRO A 246 5.67 -0.04 30.30
C PRO A 246 4.99 -1.11 31.17
N GLY A 247 5.60 -2.28 31.27
CA GLY A 247 5.12 -3.37 32.10
C GLY A 247 3.95 -4.18 31.57
N GLU A 248 3.51 -3.94 30.33
CA GLU A 248 2.41 -4.68 29.68
C GLU A 248 2.87 -5.93 28.91
N GLY A 249 4.19 -6.16 28.82
CA GLY A 249 4.75 -7.34 28.16
C GLY A 249 4.82 -7.25 26.62
N TRP A 250 4.66 -6.05 26.05
CA TRP A 250 4.68 -5.83 24.60
C TRP A 250 6.08 -5.80 24.00
N GLU A 251 7.09 -5.73 24.84
CA GLU A 251 8.50 -5.70 24.45
C GLU A 251 9.02 -7.00 23.83
N LEU A 252 8.31 -8.10 24.06
CA LEU A 252 8.61 -9.40 23.46
C LEU A 252 7.47 -9.86 22.54
N PRO A 253 7.79 -10.52 21.42
CA PRO A 253 6.76 -11.16 20.62
C PRO A 253 5.99 -12.19 21.43
N SER A 254 4.68 -12.08 21.47
CA SER A 254 3.79 -13.03 22.13
C SER A 254 2.69 -13.46 21.17
N TYR A 255 2.21 -14.68 21.34
CA TYR A 255 1.01 -15.13 20.65
C TYR A 255 -0.22 -14.53 21.31
N ALA A 256 -1.10 -13.99 20.51
CA ALA A 256 -2.45 -13.60 20.93
C ALA A 256 -3.46 -14.33 20.06
N GLU A 257 -4.43 -14.98 20.72
CA GLU A 257 -5.53 -15.63 20.01
C GLU A 257 -6.36 -14.57 19.27
N PRO A 258 -6.70 -14.76 17.97
CA PRO A 258 -7.61 -13.86 17.28
C PRO A 258 -8.96 -13.71 18.01
N PRO A 259 -9.57 -12.52 18.04
CA PRO A 259 -10.77 -12.27 18.86
C PRO A 259 -12.00 -13.07 18.46
N HIS A 260 -12.06 -13.61 17.24
CA HIS A 260 -13.18 -14.38 16.70
C HIS A 260 -12.74 -15.78 16.25
N SER A 261 -11.83 -16.39 16.98
CA SER A 261 -11.47 -17.78 16.74
C SER A 261 -12.43 -18.73 17.49
N PRO A 262 -12.48 -20.00 17.10
CA PRO A 262 -13.26 -21.00 17.86
C PRO A 262 -12.84 -21.15 19.33
N LEU A 263 -11.64 -20.71 19.69
CA LEU A 263 -11.14 -20.77 21.07
C LEU A 263 -11.51 -19.52 21.88
N SER A 264 -11.41 -18.34 21.27
CA SER A 264 -11.70 -17.07 21.94
C SER A 264 -13.20 -16.73 21.97
N ASP A 265 -13.96 -17.20 20.98
CA ASP A 265 -15.38 -16.94 20.81
C ASP A 265 -16.13 -18.21 20.38
N PRO A 266 -16.32 -19.17 21.33
CA PRO A 266 -17.01 -20.42 21.03
C PRO A 266 -18.49 -20.25 20.64
N GLU A 267 -19.14 -19.18 21.07
CA GLU A 267 -20.55 -18.90 20.73
C GLU A 267 -20.67 -18.51 19.26
N MET A 268 -19.81 -17.62 18.79
CA MET A 268 -19.72 -17.26 17.38
C MET A 268 -19.36 -18.48 16.51
N ALA A 269 -18.45 -19.33 16.98
CA ALA A 269 -18.06 -20.55 16.26
C ALA A 269 -19.22 -21.58 16.12
N GLN A 270 -20.25 -21.54 16.97
CA GLN A 270 -21.46 -22.35 16.79
C GLN A 270 -22.36 -21.79 15.69
N GLU A 271 -22.47 -20.49 15.57
CA GLU A 271 -23.25 -19.82 14.54
C GLU A 271 -22.52 -19.81 13.18
N TYR A 272 -21.21 -19.55 13.21
CA TYR A 272 -20.33 -19.48 12.04
C TYR A 272 -19.22 -20.55 12.15
N PRO A 273 -19.53 -21.83 11.86
CA PRO A 273 -18.64 -22.94 12.19
C PRO A 273 -17.45 -23.11 11.24
N LEU A 274 -17.41 -22.37 10.13
CA LEU A 274 -16.35 -22.49 9.13
C LEU A 274 -15.29 -21.40 9.33
N ILE A 275 -14.02 -21.80 9.22
CA ILE A 275 -12.90 -20.86 9.20
C ILE A 275 -12.71 -20.34 7.79
N ILE A 276 -12.66 -19.02 7.63
CA ILE A 276 -12.41 -18.37 6.35
C ILE A 276 -10.93 -18.02 6.21
N THR A 277 -10.33 -18.36 5.08
CA THR A 277 -9.04 -17.85 4.63
C THR A 277 -9.18 -17.10 3.30
N THR A 278 -8.28 -16.18 3.03
CA THR A 278 -8.25 -15.42 1.76
C THR A 278 -6.85 -15.39 1.14
N GLY A 279 -5.97 -16.28 1.57
CA GLY A 279 -4.54 -16.19 1.32
C GLY A 279 -4.07 -16.61 -0.07
N ARG A 280 -4.83 -17.44 -0.79
CA ARG A 280 -4.40 -17.94 -2.08
C ARG A 280 -4.65 -16.93 -3.20
N ARG A 281 -3.60 -16.59 -3.91
CA ARG A 281 -3.69 -15.80 -5.15
C ARG A 281 -3.88 -16.73 -6.35
N ILE A 282 -4.80 -16.35 -7.21
CA ILE A 282 -4.94 -17.01 -8.51
C ILE A 282 -3.89 -16.48 -9.48
N PRO A 283 -3.29 -17.33 -10.32
CA PRO A 283 -2.19 -16.90 -11.21
C PRO A 283 -2.57 -15.84 -12.23
N VAL A 284 -3.85 -15.74 -12.58
CA VAL A 284 -4.35 -14.81 -13.60
C VAL A 284 -4.42 -13.38 -13.10
N TYR A 285 -4.66 -13.18 -11.80
CA TYR A 285 -4.86 -11.87 -11.20
C TYR A 285 -3.83 -11.61 -10.11
N PHE A 286 -3.49 -10.33 -9.94
CA PHE A 286 -2.76 -9.86 -8.78
C PHE A 286 -3.67 -8.95 -7.96
N HIS A 287 -4.32 -9.51 -6.93
CA HIS A 287 -5.41 -8.85 -6.21
C HIS A 287 -6.54 -8.44 -7.17
N SER A 288 -6.88 -7.16 -7.26
CA SER A 288 -7.85 -6.61 -8.23
C SER A 288 -7.25 -6.34 -9.61
N GLU A 289 -5.93 -6.31 -9.74
CA GLU A 289 -5.28 -6.04 -11.03
C GLU A 289 -5.59 -7.12 -12.07
N HIS A 290 -5.69 -6.68 -13.32
CA HIS A 290 -5.97 -7.49 -14.52
C HIS A 290 -7.41 -8.01 -14.65
N ARG A 291 -8.30 -7.76 -13.69
CA ARG A 291 -9.71 -8.20 -13.78
C ARG A 291 -10.49 -7.52 -14.90
N GLN A 292 -10.03 -6.36 -15.36
CA GLN A 292 -10.59 -5.59 -16.46
C GLN A 292 -10.12 -6.09 -17.83
N LEU A 293 -9.07 -6.92 -17.88
CA LEU A 293 -8.53 -7.45 -19.14
C LEU A 293 -9.37 -8.63 -19.66
N PRO A 294 -9.93 -8.55 -20.88
CA PRO A 294 -10.84 -9.58 -21.40
C PRO A 294 -10.22 -10.99 -21.40
N TRP A 295 -8.97 -11.12 -21.83
CA TRP A 295 -8.28 -12.42 -21.87
C TRP A 295 -7.99 -13.02 -20.48
N CYS A 296 -7.87 -12.21 -19.45
CA CYS A 296 -7.79 -12.69 -18.07
C CYS A 296 -9.17 -13.15 -17.58
N ARG A 297 -10.22 -12.38 -17.92
CA ARG A 297 -11.60 -12.73 -17.61
C ARG A 297 -12.07 -14.02 -18.26
N GLU A 298 -11.65 -14.32 -19.46
CA GLU A 298 -11.96 -15.59 -20.13
C GLU A 298 -11.41 -16.79 -19.34
N GLN A 299 -10.24 -16.66 -18.72
CA GLN A 299 -9.64 -17.73 -17.93
C GLN A 299 -10.27 -17.87 -16.55
N TRP A 300 -10.67 -16.75 -15.94
CA TRP A 300 -11.21 -16.71 -14.59
C TRP A 300 -12.36 -15.71 -14.50
N PRO A 301 -13.58 -16.10 -14.94
CA PRO A 301 -14.68 -15.15 -15.14
C PRO A 301 -15.40 -14.73 -13.86
N VAL A 302 -15.35 -15.56 -12.80
CA VAL A 302 -16.12 -15.37 -11.56
C VAL A 302 -15.28 -15.69 -10.32
N PRO A 303 -15.60 -15.08 -9.17
CA PRO A 303 -14.96 -15.43 -7.91
C PRO A 303 -15.31 -16.84 -7.48
N ARG A 304 -14.36 -17.55 -6.90
CA ARG A 304 -14.55 -18.90 -6.41
C ARG A 304 -14.23 -19.01 -4.93
N VAL A 305 -14.91 -19.94 -4.28
CA VAL A 305 -14.60 -20.38 -2.92
C VAL A 305 -14.23 -21.85 -2.94
N GLU A 306 -13.02 -22.17 -2.48
CA GLU A 306 -12.60 -23.57 -2.32
C GLU A 306 -13.25 -24.16 -1.06
N ILE A 307 -13.92 -25.29 -1.25
CA ILE A 307 -14.66 -26.00 -0.19
C ILE A 307 -14.27 -27.46 -0.25
N HIS A 308 -13.98 -28.07 0.91
CA HIS A 308 -13.73 -29.51 0.93
C HIS A 308 -15.01 -30.28 0.59
N PRO A 309 -14.97 -31.35 -0.26
CA PRO A 309 -16.16 -32.10 -0.68
C PRO A 309 -17.01 -32.65 0.48
N LYS A 310 -16.43 -33.00 1.63
CA LYS A 310 -17.18 -33.41 2.82
C LYS A 310 -18.02 -32.25 3.36
N THR A 311 -17.41 -31.06 3.51
CA THR A 311 -18.10 -29.87 3.97
C THR A 311 -19.19 -29.48 2.97
N ALA A 312 -18.89 -29.47 1.67
CA ALA A 312 -19.88 -29.18 0.65
C ALA A 312 -21.09 -30.12 0.72
N ALA A 313 -20.88 -31.43 0.93
CA ALA A 313 -21.95 -32.41 1.06
C ALA A 313 -22.84 -32.15 2.31
N GLU A 314 -22.27 -31.70 3.42
CA GLU A 314 -23.00 -31.35 4.64
C GLU A 314 -23.97 -30.18 4.42
N TYR A 315 -23.60 -29.22 3.55
CA TYR A 315 -24.42 -28.08 3.19
C TYR A 315 -25.22 -28.25 1.89
N GLY A 316 -25.17 -29.42 1.26
CA GLY A 316 -25.85 -29.70 -0.01
C GLY A 316 -25.34 -28.87 -1.19
N ILE A 317 -24.04 -28.56 -1.20
CA ILE A 317 -23.38 -27.73 -2.24
C ILE A 317 -22.73 -28.66 -3.27
N GLU A 318 -22.95 -28.36 -4.54
CA GLU A 318 -22.33 -29.05 -5.67
C GLU A 318 -21.24 -28.18 -6.35
N GLN A 319 -20.38 -28.80 -7.13
CA GLN A 319 -19.36 -28.10 -7.91
C GLN A 319 -20.00 -27.07 -8.84
N GLY A 320 -19.59 -25.82 -8.72
CA GLY A 320 -20.06 -24.73 -9.59
C GLY A 320 -21.30 -24.00 -9.09
N ASP A 321 -21.86 -24.39 -7.95
CA ASP A 321 -22.97 -23.65 -7.33
C ASP A 321 -22.56 -22.25 -6.88
N TRP A 322 -23.47 -21.29 -7.02
CA TRP A 322 -23.35 -20.02 -6.35
C TRP A 322 -23.76 -20.13 -4.89
N VAL A 323 -22.82 -19.90 -4.00
CA VAL A 323 -23.02 -19.99 -2.56
C VAL A 323 -22.88 -18.65 -1.88
N TRP A 324 -23.64 -18.43 -0.83
CA TRP A 324 -23.46 -17.30 0.08
C TRP A 324 -22.43 -17.67 1.15
N ILE A 325 -21.51 -16.74 1.39
CA ILE A 325 -20.52 -16.79 2.46
C ILE A 325 -20.90 -15.68 3.41
N GLU A 326 -21.32 -16.06 4.60
CA GLU A 326 -21.86 -15.15 5.62
C GLU A 326 -20.91 -15.06 6.81
N THR A 327 -20.76 -13.86 7.32
CA THR A 327 -20.02 -13.53 8.54
C THR A 327 -20.85 -12.58 9.40
N PRO A 328 -20.49 -12.34 10.67
CA PRO A 328 -21.18 -11.35 11.49
C PRO A 328 -21.20 -9.94 10.89
N PHE A 329 -20.27 -9.65 9.96
CA PHE A 329 -20.08 -8.32 9.37
C PHE A 329 -20.74 -8.14 8.01
N GLY A 330 -21.24 -9.23 7.40
CA GLY A 330 -21.87 -9.17 6.09
C GLY A 330 -21.75 -10.46 5.31
N LYS A 331 -22.18 -10.42 4.06
CA LYS A 331 -22.18 -11.60 3.19
C LYS A 331 -21.74 -11.27 1.77
N ILE A 332 -21.08 -12.22 1.15
CA ILE A 332 -20.66 -12.20 -0.25
C ILE A 332 -21.13 -13.46 -0.96
N ARG A 333 -21.05 -13.47 -2.28
CA ARG A 333 -21.42 -14.61 -3.10
C ARG A 333 -20.29 -15.02 -4.02
N GLN A 334 -19.94 -16.31 -3.99
CA GLN A 334 -18.91 -16.90 -4.85
C GLN A 334 -19.35 -18.24 -5.41
N VAL A 335 -18.66 -18.73 -6.44
CA VAL A 335 -18.91 -20.04 -7.04
C VAL A 335 -18.13 -21.11 -6.28
N ALA A 336 -18.78 -22.17 -5.87
CA ALA A 336 -18.17 -23.29 -5.17
C ALA A 336 -17.18 -24.04 -6.08
N ASP A 337 -15.97 -24.21 -5.59
CA ASP A 337 -14.90 -25.02 -6.18
C ASP A 337 -14.54 -26.13 -5.19
N LEU A 338 -14.94 -27.38 -5.50
CA LEU A 338 -14.72 -28.49 -4.61
C LEU A 338 -13.26 -28.93 -4.67
N TYR A 339 -12.53 -28.69 -3.59
CA TYR A 339 -11.10 -28.91 -3.51
C TYR A 339 -10.69 -29.82 -2.33
N MET A 340 -10.08 -30.96 -2.66
CA MET A 340 -9.61 -31.93 -1.68
C MET A 340 -8.40 -31.47 -0.85
N GLY A 341 -7.72 -30.44 -1.28
CA GLY A 341 -6.49 -29.94 -0.65
C GLY A 341 -6.73 -28.90 0.44
N ILE A 342 -7.97 -28.65 0.83
CA ILE A 342 -8.34 -27.81 1.97
C ILE A 342 -8.90 -28.68 3.11
N ASP A 343 -8.68 -28.27 4.36
CA ASP A 343 -9.24 -29.00 5.50
C ASP A 343 -10.77 -28.87 5.55
N PRO A 344 -11.50 -29.96 5.93
CA PRO A 344 -12.89 -29.84 6.28
C PRO A 344 -13.09 -28.82 7.42
N GLY A 345 -14.09 -27.96 7.31
CA GLY A 345 -14.29 -26.86 8.27
C GLY A 345 -13.55 -25.57 7.92
N THR A 346 -12.74 -25.59 6.87
CA THR A 346 -12.09 -24.38 6.33
C THR A 346 -12.55 -24.12 4.91
N ILE A 347 -12.77 -22.85 4.56
CA ILE A 347 -13.02 -22.39 3.19
C ILE A 347 -12.00 -21.35 2.80
N ASN A 348 -11.62 -21.32 1.53
CA ASN A 348 -10.72 -20.31 1.01
C ASN A 348 -11.43 -19.45 -0.04
N CYS A 349 -11.67 -18.19 0.32
CA CYS A 349 -12.40 -17.25 -0.50
C CYS A 349 -11.46 -16.42 -1.34
N GLU A 350 -11.78 -16.21 -2.59
CA GLU A 350 -11.07 -15.21 -3.40
C GLU A 350 -11.43 -13.80 -2.92
N HIS A 351 -10.42 -12.96 -2.81
CA HIS A 351 -10.55 -11.59 -2.35
C HIS A 351 -10.52 -10.57 -3.48
N GLN A 352 -11.03 -9.38 -3.21
CA GLN A 352 -10.96 -8.21 -4.09
C GLN A 352 -11.65 -8.41 -5.46
N TRP A 353 -12.84 -8.96 -5.45
CA TRP A 353 -13.72 -9.11 -6.62
C TRP A 353 -14.77 -8.02 -6.67
#